data_19ba69754b9ce2d7c8955a5e24bd86d4
#
_entry.id   19ba69754b9ce2d7c8955a5e24bd86d4
#
_cell.length_a   1.000
_cell.length_b   1.000
_cell.length_c   1.000
_cell.angle_alpha   90.00
_cell.angle_beta   90.00
_cell.angle_gamma   90.00
#
_symmetry.space_group_name_H-M   'P 1'
#
loop_
_entity.id
_entity.type
_entity.pdbx_description
1 polymer ?
#
loop_
_entity_poly.entity_id
_entity_poly.type
_entity_poly.pdbx_seq_one_letter_code
_entity_poly.pdbx_strand_id
1 'polypeptide(L)'
;MKRLAIYAHYGRSPQVAGYVFYCLQHLAELGFELCLVSNSEISPNSTAALQKMCARVIVRENTGMDFSMWQQGLAEYDFAQWDELLLTNSSIVGPLQPLGALWKSPNVADGDFWGLTDNDELKPHLSSYFLVFRQRVLRSARFRDFWPTVLPYRNRSQLIFSYELGLSDWLAEGGFRWRAVFPQKEIIAAGRAERVAGGQRPNPVRMLQYVARQHELTSRNTATTYPDLLLRRGMPFLKLSLLHQPSPRCTPALAFGWLAQSTLPVEIQQELRRLYPVA
;
A
#
# COMPACT_ATOMS: atom_id res chain seq x y z
N MET A 1 23.81 1.68 -3.22
CA MET A 1 22.68 2.09 -2.36
C MET A 1 22.12 0.84 -1.70
N LYS A 2 22.13 0.79 -0.36
CA LYS A 2 21.57 -0.34 0.41
C LYS A 2 20.07 -0.11 0.62
N ARG A 3 19.23 -1.05 0.17
CA ARG A 3 17.77 -0.97 0.24
C ARG A 3 17.19 -2.13 1.02
N LEU A 4 16.30 -1.86 1.95
CA LEU A 4 15.57 -2.87 2.73
C LEU A 4 14.08 -2.76 2.44
N ALA A 5 13.40 -3.88 2.23
CA ALA A 5 11.95 -3.93 2.16
C ALA A 5 11.41 -4.86 3.26
N ILE A 6 10.50 -4.35 4.08
CA ILE A 6 9.74 -5.16 5.03
C ILE A 6 8.34 -5.33 4.48
N TYR A 7 8.02 -6.57 4.13
CA TYR A 7 6.75 -6.96 3.53
C TYR A 7 5.85 -7.59 4.61
N ALA A 8 4.78 -6.91 4.99
CA ALA A 8 3.77 -7.42 5.90
C ALA A 8 2.80 -8.33 5.14
N HIS A 9 2.78 -9.62 5.50
CA HIS A 9 1.95 -10.63 4.85
C HIS A 9 0.80 -11.08 5.74
N TYR A 10 -0.38 -11.16 5.15
CA TYR A 10 -1.54 -11.86 5.69
C TYR A 10 -2.20 -12.68 4.60
N GLY A 11 -2.38 -13.98 4.84
CA GLY A 11 -3.07 -14.92 3.96
C GLY A 11 -4.18 -15.67 4.70
N ARG A 12 -5.22 -16.07 3.97
CA ARG A 12 -6.31 -16.91 4.51
C ARG A 12 -5.97 -18.42 4.44
N SER A 13 -4.89 -18.75 3.77
CA SER A 13 -4.38 -20.11 3.56
C SER A 13 -2.91 -20.14 3.96
N PRO A 14 -2.39 -21.28 4.47
CA PRO A 14 -0.96 -21.47 4.68
C PRO A 14 -0.14 -21.40 3.38
N GLN A 15 -0.77 -21.61 2.23
CA GLN A 15 -0.11 -21.42 0.93
C GLN A 15 -0.05 -19.93 0.62
N VAL A 16 1.16 -19.38 0.51
CA VAL A 16 1.38 -17.99 0.10
C VAL A 16 1.00 -17.83 -1.36
N ALA A 17 0.17 -16.84 -1.66
CA ALA A 17 -0.33 -16.61 -3.02
C ALA A 17 0.76 -16.10 -3.98
N GLY A 18 0.65 -16.49 -5.25
CA GLY A 18 1.64 -16.17 -6.29
C GLY A 18 1.90 -14.68 -6.48
N TYR A 19 0.90 -13.83 -6.30
CA TYR A 19 1.08 -12.38 -6.42
C TYR A 19 2.04 -11.80 -5.36
N VAL A 20 2.17 -12.45 -4.19
CA VAL A 20 3.14 -12.06 -3.14
C VAL A 20 4.56 -12.34 -3.63
N PHE A 21 4.82 -13.55 -4.14
CA PHE A 21 6.12 -13.91 -4.70
C PHE A 21 6.49 -13.00 -5.88
N TYR A 22 5.52 -12.70 -6.75
CA TYR A 22 5.71 -11.81 -7.88
C TYR A 22 6.12 -10.40 -7.44
N CYS A 23 5.45 -9.84 -6.42
CA CYS A 23 5.81 -8.55 -5.85
C CYS A 23 7.23 -8.58 -5.25
N LEU A 24 7.54 -9.58 -4.44
CA LEU A 24 8.85 -9.74 -3.80
C LEU A 24 9.97 -9.85 -4.84
N GLN A 25 9.76 -10.63 -5.92
CA GLN A 25 10.74 -10.76 -7.00
C GLN A 25 11.07 -9.39 -7.62
N HIS A 26 10.06 -8.58 -7.96
CA HIS A 26 10.29 -7.26 -8.54
C HIS A 26 10.96 -6.28 -7.58
N LEU A 27 10.73 -6.42 -6.27
CA LEU A 27 11.45 -5.65 -5.26
C LEU A 27 12.93 -6.08 -5.17
N ALA A 28 13.20 -7.40 -5.25
CA ALA A 28 14.57 -7.90 -5.30
C ALA A 28 15.32 -7.42 -6.55
N GLU A 29 14.66 -7.40 -7.72
CA GLU A 29 15.21 -6.88 -8.99
C GLU A 29 15.55 -5.38 -8.91
N LEU A 30 14.88 -4.63 -8.03
CA LEU A 30 15.23 -3.23 -7.71
C LEU A 30 16.35 -3.11 -6.68
N GLY A 31 16.92 -4.21 -6.23
CA GLY A 31 18.04 -4.25 -5.29
C GLY A 31 17.63 -4.11 -3.82
N PHE A 32 16.38 -4.43 -3.47
CA PHE A 32 15.96 -4.51 -2.09
C PHE A 32 16.36 -5.85 -1.47
N GLU A 33 16.99 -5.82 -0.30
CA GLU A 33 17.00 -6.94 0.62
C GLU A 33 15.60 -7.11 1.21
N LEU A 34 15.08 -8.35 1.25
CA LEU A 34 13.70 -8.62 1.60
C LEU A 34 13.59 -9.24 2.99
N CYS A 35 12.69 -8.68 3.81
CA CYS A 35 12.20 -9.28 5.04
C CYS A 35 10.68 -9.46 4.93
N LEU A 36 10.20 -10.69 5.03
CA LEU A 36 8.77 -10.97 5.07
C LEU A 36 8.35 -11.28 6.51
N VAL A 37 7.35 -10.56 6.99
CA VAL A 37 6.70 -10.83 8.29
C VAL A 37 5.26 -11.23 8.06
N SER A 38 4.87 -12.40 8.53
CA SER A 38 3.52 -12.96 8.34
C SER A 38 2.76 -13.09 9.65
N ASN A 39 1.51 -12.60 9.65
CA ASN A 39 0.52 -12.86 10.69
C ASN A 39 -0.32 -14.13 10.40
N SER A 40 0.08 -14.95 9.43
CA SER A 40 -0.59 -16.20 9.06
C SER A 40 0.41 -17.32 9.07
N GLU A 41 -0.04 -18.53 9.35
CA GLU A 41 0.75 -19.73 9.07
C GLU A 41 1.22 -19.72 7.63
N ILE A 42 2.44 -20.24 7.44
CA ILE A 42 3.02 -20.43 6.10
C ILE A 42 3.37 -21.92 5.95
N SER A 43 2.93 -22.52 4.85
CA SER A 43 3.24 -23.93 4.57
C SER A 43 4.75 -24.15 4.42
N PRO A 44 5.28 -25.37 4.71
CA PRO A 44 6.70 -25.66 4.54
C PRO A 44 7.22 -25.35 3.13
N ASN A 45 6.43 -25.65 2.10
CA ASN A 45 6.79 -25.36 0.71
C ASN A 45 6.89 -23.86 0.44
N SER A 46 5.93 -23.06 0.92
CA SER A 46 5.97 -21.59 0.79
C SER A 46 7.13 -21.00 1.60
N THR A 47 7.41 -21.52 2.79
CA THR A 47 8.55 -21.11 3.62
C THR A 47 9.86 -21.35 2.89
N ALA A 48 10.07 -22.56 2.35
CA ALA A 48 11.28 -22.88 1.60
C ALA A 48 11.46 -22.01 0.34
N ALA A 49 10.36 -21.66 -0.34
CA ALA A 49 10.39 -20.74 -1.49
C ALA A 49 10.74 -19.30 -1.07
N LEU A 50 10.15 -18.80 0.01
CA LEU A 50 10.45 -17.48 0.54
C LEU A 50 11.88 -17.33 1.05
N GLN A 51 12.44 -18.35 1.71
CA GLN A 51 13.82 -18.36 2.21
C GLN A 51 14.87 -18.28 1.10
N LYS A 52 14.51 -18.60 -0.15
CA LYS A 52 15.42 -18.43 -1.31
C LYS A 52 15.53 -16.99 -1.78
N MET A 53 14.58 -16.12 -1.41
CA MET A 53 14.52 -14.75 -1.90
C MET A 53 14.50 -13.69 -0.78
N CYS A 54 14.12 -14.08 0.43
CA CYS A 54 14.08 -13.20 1.59
C CYS A 54 15.22 -13.51 2.55
N ALA A 55 15.94 -12.48 2.99
CA ALA A 55 16.96 -12.60 4.03
C ALA A 55 16.37 -13.01 5.39
N ARG A 56 15.11 -12.64 5.61
CA ARG A 56 14.34 -13.01 6.81
C ARG A 56 12.91 -13.39 6.44
N VAL A 57 12.41 -14.47 7.04
CA VAL A 57 10.99 -14.89 7.00
C VAL A 57 10.55 -15.11 8.44
N ILE A 58 9.64 -14.27 8.92
CA ILE A 58 9.16 -14.26 10.30
C ILE A 58 7.68 -14.60 10.29
N VAL A 59 7.28 -15.63 11.03
CA VAL A 59 5.86 -15.97 11.27
C VAL A 59 5.53 -15.63 12.71
N ARG A 60 4.41 -14.94 12.92
CA ARG A 60 3.97 -14.48 14.22
C ARG A 60 2.47 -14.66 14.42
N GLU A 61 2.02 -14.47 15.64
CA GLU A 61 0.58 -14.44 15.94
C GLU A 61 -0.12 -13.30 15.20
N ASN A 62 -1.39 -13.52 14.81
CA ASN A 62 -2.20 -12.52 14.11
C ASN A 62 -2.70 -11.42 15.07
N THR A 63 -1.82 -10.51 15.43
CA THR A 63 -2.10 -9.37 16.29
C THR A 63 -1.51 -8.09 15.69
N GLY A 64 -2.19 -6.95 15.84
CA GLY A 64 -1.65 -5.62 15.56
C GLY A 64 -1.46 -5.26 14.08
N MET A 65 -1.96 -6.08 13.16
CA MET A 65 -1.94 -5.82 11.71
C MET A 65 -0.56 -5.40 11.15
N ASP A 66 -0.52 -4.58 10.09
CA ASP A 66 0.69 -4.24 9.33
C ASP A 66 1.76 -3.53 10.18
N PHE A 67 1.37 -2.56 11.03
CA PHE A 67 2.34 -1.80 11.83
C PHE A 67 3.09 -2.66 12.84
N SER A 68 2.40 -3.62 13.48
CA SER A 68 3.09 -4.55 14.39
C SER A 68 3.98 -5.54 13.63
N MET A 69 3.63 -5.91 12.40
CA MET A 69 4.52 -6.72 11.54
C MET A 69 5.77 -5.93 11.15
N TRP A 70 5.60 -4.66 10.75
CA TRP A 70 6.75 -3.80 10.42
C TRP A 70 7.62 -3.54 11.64
N GLN A 71 7.03 -3.28 12.81
CA GLN A 71 7.77 -3.13 14.07
C GLN A 71 8.66 -4.35 14.32
N GLN A 72 8.12 -5.56 14.20
CA GLN A 72 8.89 -6.78 14.40
C GLN A 72 9.98 -6.97 13.35
N GLY A 73 9.67 -6.73 12.07
CA GLY A 73 10.66 -6.81 11.00
C GLY A 73 11.79 -5.79 11.19
N LEU A 74 11.47 -4.56 11.60
CA LEU A 74 12.47 -3.52 11.88
C LEU A 74 13.39 -3.86 13.05
N ALA A 75 12.91 -4.60 14.04
CA ALA A 75 13.72 -5.03 15.18
C ALA A 75 14.87 -5.97 14.79
N GLU A 76 14.79 -6.63 13.62
CA GLU A 76 15.84 -7.52 13.11
C GLU A 76 16.98 -6.77 12.41
N TYR A 77 16.89 -5.45 12.25
CA TYR A 77 17.83 -4.65 11.47
C TYR A 77 18.27 -3.38 12.20
N ASP A 78 19.53 -3.02 12.03
CA ASP A 78 19.99 -1.66 12.24
C ASP A 78 19.64 -0.84 11.00
N PHE A 79 18.42 -0.30 10.96
CA PHE A 79 17.92 0.41 9.80
C PHE A 79 18.63 1.74 9.52
N ALA A 80 19.42 2.27 10.45
CA ALA A 80 20.25 3.46 10.22
C ALA A 80 21.39 3.22 9.21
N GLN A 81 21.74 1.95 8.94
CA GLN A 81 22.74 1.56 7.95
C GLN A 81 22.22 1.50 6.52
N TRP A 82 20.90 1.66 6.33
CA TRP A 82 20.24 1.57 5.03
C TRP A 82 20.06 2.95 4.42
N ASP A 83 20.13 3.02 3.08
CA ASP A 83 19.89 4.23 2.33
C ASP A 83 18.39 4.45 2.07
N GLU A 84 17.65 3.36 1.88
CA GLU A 84 16.19 3.36 1.73
C GLU A 84 15.57 2.17 2.46
N LEU A 85 14.39 2.40 3.05
CA LEU A 85 13.49 1.40 3.60
C LEU A 85 12.14 1.50 2.91
N LEU A 86 11.63 0.37 2.44
CA LEU A 86 10.26 0.22 1.99
C LEU A 86 9.45 -0.58 3.02
N LEU A 87 8.34 -0.03 3.46
CA LEU A 87 7.30 -0.75 4.19
C LEU A 87 6.11 -0.96 3.26
N THR A 88 5.74 -2.21 3.02
CA THR A 88 4.61 -2.57 2.16
C THR A 88 3.86 -3.79 2.69
N ASN A 89 2.74 -4.15 2.08
CA ASN A 89 1.91 -5.25 2.56
C ASN A 89 1.16 -5.98 1.44
N SER A 90 0.57 -7.13 1.78
CA SER A 90 -0.18 -8.00 0.86
C SER A 90 -1.59 -7.48 0.49
N SER A 91 -1.95 -6.24 0.83
CA SER A 91 -3.25 -5.65 0.45
C SER A 91 -3.30 -5.10 -0.98
N ILE A 92 -2.20 -5.20 -1.72
CA ILE A 92 -2.04 -4.73 -3.10
C ILE A 92 -1.58 -5.86 -4.01
N VAL A 93 -2.06 -5.85 -5.24
CA VAL A 93 -1.68 -6.79 -6.32
C VAL A 93 -0.86 -6.05 -7.36
N GLY A 94 0.26 -6.62 -7.74
CA GLY A 94 1.19 -6.05 -8.73
C GLY A 94 2.62 -6.51 -8.49
N PRO A 95 3.58 -5.89 -9.20
CA PRO A 95 3.41 -4.70 -10.05
C PRO A 95 2.71 -5.01 -11.39
N LEU A 96 1.83 -4.11 -11.81
CA LEU A 96 1.14 -4.15 -13.12
C LEU A 96 1.89 -3.35 -14.18
N GLN A 97 2.91 -2.60 -13.75
CA GLN A 97 3.80 -1.76 -14.55
C GLN A 97 5.18 -1.69 -13.87
N PRO A 98 6.26 -1.30 -14.58
CA PRO A 98 7.61 -1.27 -14.02
C PRO A 98 7.73 -0.36 -12.79
N LEU A 99 8.15 -0.91 -11.65
CA LEU A 99 8.26 -0.19 -10.38
C LEU A 99 9.28 0.94 -10.38
N GLY A 100 10.36 0.81 -11.17
CA GLY A 100 11.45 1.80 -11.19
C GLY A 100 11.01 3.21 -11.57
N ALA A 101 9.86 3.37 -12.24
CA ALA A 101 9.27 4.65 -12.58
C ALA A 101 8.85 5.45 -11.34
N LEU A 102 8.47 4.79 -10.24
CA LEU A 102 8.05 5.45 -8.99
C LEU A 102 9.17 6.31 -8.41
N TRP A 103 10.41 5.78 -8.40
CA TRP A 103 11.59 6.49 -7.88
C TRP A 103 12.04 7.67 -8.75
N LYS A 104 11.58 7.69 -10.01
CA LYS A 104 11.88 8.78 -10.97
C LYS A 104 10.76 9.83 -11.00
N SER A 105 9.70 9.65 -10.26
CA SER A 105 8.59 10.59 -10.21
C SER A 105 9.04 11.95 -9.64
N PRO A 106 8.79 13.07 -10.35
CA PRO A 106 9.12 14.40 -9.84
C PRO A 106 8.36 14.74 -8.56
N ASN A 107 7.17 14.11 -8.35
CA ASN A 107 6.35 14.34 -7.18
C ASN A 107 7.01 13.91 -5.86
N VAL A 108 8.01 13.00 -5.91
CA VAL A 108 8.70 12.51 -4.70
C VAL A 108 10.16 12.96 -4.60
N ALA A 109 10.65 13.76 -5.55
CA ALA A 109 12.07 14.11 -5.65
C ALA A 109 12.61 14.79 -4.39
N ASP A 110 11.86 15.69 -3.78
CA ASP A 110 12.24 16.49 -2.60
C ASP A 110 11.64 15.96 -1.28
N GLY A 111 10.99 14.79 -1.27
CA GLY A 111 10.46 14.15 -0.07
C GLY A 111 11.55 13.44 0.73
N ASP A 112 11.51 13.53 2.05
CA ASP A 112 12.35 12.72 2.95
C ASP A 112 11.77 11.30 3.08
N PHE A 113 10.45 11.17 2.97
CA PHE A 113 9.74 9.92 2.81
C PHE A 113 8.53 10.11 1.89
N TRP A 114 8.04 9.01 1.31
CA TRP A 114 6.96 9.10 0.34
C TRP A 114 6.12 7.82 0.29
N GLY A 115 4.91 7.95 -0.22
CA GLY A 115 4.00 6.84 -0.47
C GLY A 115 3.40 6.92 -1.87
N LEU A 116 2.59 5.92 -2.25
CA LEU A 116 1.93 5.94 -3.55
C LEU A 116 0.79 6.97 -3.59
N THR A 117 -0.05 7.00 -2.58
CA THR A 117 -1.17 7.94 -2.47
C THR A 117 -1.20 8.57 -1.09
N ASP A 118 -1.72 9.77 -1.03
CA ASP A 118 -2.10 10.42 0.21
C ASP A 118 -3.62 10.39 0.41
N ASN A 119 -4.04 10.77 1.59
CA ASN A 119 -5.42 10.88 2.02
C ASN A 119 -5.58 12.08 2.95
N ASP A 120 -6.74 12.75 2.91
CA ASP A 120 -7.09 13.90 3.75
C ASP A 120 -8.34 13.67 4.61
N GLU A 121 -8.74 12.42 4.82
CA GLU A 121 -10.00 12.05 5.47
C GLU A 121 -10.17 12.66 6.86
N LEU A 122 -9.12 12.69 7.66
CA LEU A 122 -9.08 13.34 8.99
C LEU A 122 -8.01 14.43 9.03
N LYS A 123 -6.82 14.09 8.58
CA LYS A 123 -5.66 14.94 8.40
C LYS A 123 -4.90 14.46 7.15
N PRO A 124 -4.16 15.34 6.46
CA PRO A 124 -3.31 14.92 5.36
C PRO A 124 -2.25 13.90 5.83
N HIS A 125 -2.23 12.72 5.22
CA HIS A 125 -1.30 11.64 5.54
C HIS A 125 -1.05 10.73 4.35
N LEU A 126 0.01 9.94 4.38
CA LEU A 126 0.28 8.92 3.39
C LEU A 126 -0.50 7.64 3.68
N SER A 127 -1.07 7.03 2.64
CA SER A 127 -1.65 5.69 2.74
C SER A 127 -0.57 4.65 3.00
N SER A 128 -0.74 3.82 4.03
CA SER A 128 0.34 2.98 4.59
C SER A 128 0.69 1.73 3.77
N TYR A 129 -0.01 1.41 2.68
CA TYR A 129 0.24 0.16 1.94
C TYR A 129 1.55 0.12 1.15
N PHE A 130 2.22 1.27 0.97
CA PHE A 130 3.53 1.37 0.32
C PHE A 130 4.21 2.68 0.76
N LEU A 131 5.18 2.59 1.65
CA LEU A 131 5.89 3.73 2.23
C LEU A 131 7.39 3.56 2.05
N VAL A 132 8.05 4.55 1.49
CA VAL A 132 9.50 4.58 1.30
C VAL A 132 10.10 5.69 2.16
N PHE A 133 11.10 5.33 2.97
CA PHE A 133 11.83 6.24 3.84
C PHE A 133 13.27 6.34 3.36
N ARG A 134 13.77 7.56 3.21
CA ARG A 134 15.16 7.83 2.82
C ARG A 134 16.08 7.88 4.03
N GLN A 135 17.36 7.76 3.81
CA GLN A 135 18.41 7.70 4.81
C GLN A 135 18.30 8.78 5.90
N ARG A 136 17.94 10.03 5.52
CA ARG A 136 17.76 11.13 6.47
C ARG A 136 16.74 10.79 7.55
N VAL A 137 15.62 10.15 7.18
CA VAL A 137 14.58 9.70 8.11
C VAL A 137 15.10 8.53 8.95
N LEU A 138 15.69 7.52 8.29
CA LEU A 138 16.16 6.29 8.95
C LEU A 138 17.19 6.53 10.04
N ARG A 139 18.06 7.54 9.86
CA ARG A 139 19.09 7.92 10.84
C ARG A 139 18.58 8.79 11.98
N SER A 140 17.31 9.22 11.94
CA SER A 140 16.77 10.12 12.96
C SER A 140 16.33 9.36 14.21
N ALA A 141 16.48 9.98 15.36
CA ALA A 141 15.88 9.52 16.61
C ALA A 141 14.35 9.46 16.47
N ARG A 142 13.74 10.43 15.72
CA ARG A 142 12.30 10.52 15.51
C ARG A 142 11.74 9.26 14.86
N PHE A 143 12.40 8.70 13.85
CA PHE A 143 11.96 7.45 13.23
C PHE A 143 12.12 6.25 14.16
N ARG A 144 13.26 6.16 14.85
CA ARG A 144 13.53 5.08 15.80
C ARG A 144 12.52 5.07 16.96
N ASP A 145 12.22 6.25 17.51
CA ASP A 145 11.42 6.40 18.73
C ASP A 145 9.90 6.21 18.46
N PHE A 146 9.49 6.19 17.20
CA PHE A 146 8.10 5.87 16.82
C PHE A 146 7.77 4.39 17.06
N TRP A 147 8.64 3.47 16.66
CA TRP A 147 8.31 2.04 16.60
C TRP A 147 8.02 1.41 17.97
N PRO A 148 8.69 1.74 19.08
CA PRO A 148 8.33 1.25 20.40
C PRO A 148 6.93 1.68 20.86
N THR A 149 6.32 2.71 20.26
CA THR A 149 4.97 3.17 20.60
C THR A 149 3.88 2.35 19.91
N VAL A 150 4.24 1.46 18.98
CA VAL A 150 3.28 0.63 18.24
C VAL A 150 2.74 -0.48 19.14
N LEU A 151 1.44 -0.39 19.46
CA LEU A 151 0.68 -1.38 20.23
C LEU A 151 -0.12 -2.27 19.28
N PRO A 152 -0.37 -3.54 19.64
CA PRO A 152 -1.08 -4.49 18.78
C PRO A 152 -2.61 -4.27 18.82
N TYR A 153 -3.08 -3.15 18.26
CA TYR A 153 -4.51 -2.89 18.15
C TYR A 153 -5.22 -3.95 17.31
N ARG A 154 -6.40 -4.39 17.77
CA ARG A 154 -7.28 -5.29 17.02
C ARG A 154 -8.26 -4.53 16.13
N ASN A 155 -8.55 -3.28 16.45
CA ASN A 155 -9.49 -2.44 15.72
C ASN A 155 -8.75 -1.67 14.61
N ARG A 156 -9.18 -1.88 13.37
CA ARG A 156 -8.58 -1.22 12.18
C ARG A 156 -8.67 0.31 12.25
N SER A 157 -9.78 0.86 12.74
CA SER A 157 -9.95 2.32 12.83
C SER A 157 -8.98 2.92 13.84
N GLN A 158 -8.73 2.25 14.97
CA GLN A 158 -7.73 2.68 15.95
C GLN A 158 -6.31 2.63 15.34
N LEU A 159 -5.99 1.58 14.58
CA LEU A 159 -4.69 1.45 13.92
C LEU A 159 -4.47 2.57 12.90
N ILE A 160 -5.47 2.84 12.04
CA ILE A 160 -5.41 3.93 11.07
C ILE A 160 -5.19 5.26 11.79
N PHE A 161 -6.00 5.56 12.79
CA PHE A 161 -5.90 6.81 13.53
C PHE A 161 -4.55 6.95 14.26
N SER A 162 -4.12 5.91 14.97
CA SER A 162 -2.90 5.98 15.79
C SER A 162 -1.62 5.92 14.98
N TYR A 163 -1.60 5.17 13.87
CA TYR A 163 -0.34 4.85 13.18
C TYR A 163 -0.28 5.30 11.72
N GLU A 164 -1.33 5.15 10.94
CA GLU A 164 -1.31 5.61 9.54
C GLU A 164 -1.25 7.14 9.50
N LEU A 165 -2.17 7.81 10.23
CA LEU A 165 -2.10 9.25 10.43
C LEU A 165 -0.91 9.63 11.30
N GLY A 166 -0.73 8.92 12.44
CA GLY A 166 0.26 9.22 13.46
C GLY A 166 1.69 9.21 12.93
N LEU A 167 2.08 8.27 12.08
CA LEU A 167 3.44 8.21 11.52
C LEU A 167 3.74 9.42 10.62
N SER A 168 2.79 9.80 9.76
CA SER A 168 2.96 10.96 8.88
C SER A 168 3.09 12.25 9.68
N ASP A 169 2.22 12.47 10.68
CA ASP A 169 2.26 13.62 11.58
C ASP A 169 3.55 13.64 12.42
N TRP A 170 3.87 12.51 13.04
CA TRP A 170 5.06 12.37 13.89
C TRP A 170 6.34 12.74 13.17
N LEU A 171 6.51 12.27 11.95
CA LEU A 171 7.69 12.62 11.16
C LEU A 171 7.64 14.06 10.64
N ALA A 172 6.47 14.57 10.24
CA ALA A 172 6.32 15.96 9.79
C ALA A 172 6.62 16.96 10.91
N GLU A 173 6.19 16.70 12.15
CA GLU A 173 6.56 17.49 13.33
C GLU A 173 8.07 17.45 13.61
N GLY A 174 8.75 16.38 13.21
CA GLY A 174 10.21 16.25 13.24
C GLY A 174 10.93 16.98 12.09
N GLY A 175 10.21 17.74 11.27
CA GLY A 175 10.77 18.51 10.15
C GLY A 175 11.07 17.67 8.90
N PHE A 176 10.47 16.49 8.77
CA PHE A 176 10.57 15.65 7.57
C PHE A 176 9.43 15.94 6.61
N ARG A 177 9.74 16.07 5.32
CA ARG A 177 8.78 16.29 4.26
C ARG A 177 8.32 14.97 3.66
N TRP A 178 7.02 14.73 3.63
CA TRP A 178 6.45 13.62 2.89
C TRP A 178 5.88 14.05 1.53
N ARG A 179 5.80 13.10 0.60
CA ARG A 179 5.24 13.27 -0.74
C ARG A 179 4.44 12.05 -1.16
N ALA A 180 3.47 12.23 -2.04
CA ALA A 180 2.77 11.14 -2.70
C ALA A 180 3.15 11.10 -4.19
N VAL A 181 3.34 9.89 -4.75
CA VAL A 181 3.57 9.73 -6.20
C VAL A 181 2.33 10.19 -6.97
N PHE A 182 1.16 9.85 -6.45
CA PHE A 182 -0.15 10.19 -7.02
C PHE A 182 -0.95 11.01 -6.00
N PRO A 183 -0.75 12.34 -5.95
CA PRO A 183 -1.41 13.20 -4.97
C PRO A 183 -2.93 13.15 -5.12
N GLN A 184 -3.65 12.93 -4.02
CA GLN A 184 -5.11 12.83 -4.00
C GLN A 184 -5.80 14.02 -4.68
N LYS A 185 -5.31 15.23 -4.43
CA LYS A 185 -5.87 16.45 -5.03
C LYS A 185 -5.88 16.41 -6.56
N GLU A 186 -4.80 15.90 -7.16
CA GLU A 186 -4.68 15.79 -8.62
C GLU A 186 -5.61 14.71 -9.18
N ILE A 187 -5.74 13.58 -8.46
CA ILE A 187 -6.63 12.50 -8.87
C ILE A 187 -8.10 12.93 -8.80
N ILE A 188 -8.48 13.61 -7.72
CA ILE A 188 -9.84 14.16 -7.58
C ILE A 188 -10.13 15.21 -8.65
N ALA A 189 -9.19 16.12 -8.92
CA ALA A 189 -9.34 17.14 -9.96
C ALA A 189 -9.56 16.51 -11.34
N ALA A 190 -8.78 15.48 -11.70
CA ALA A 190 -8.97 14.74 -12.95
C ALA A 190 -10.33 14.03 -13.01
N GLY A 191 -10.76 13.37 -11.94
CA GLY A 191 -12.07 12.73 -11.89
C GLY A 191 -13.23 13.72 -12.00
N ARG A 192 -13.06 14.95 -11.52
CA ARG A 192 -14.03 16.05 -11.72
C ARG A 192 -14.05 16.51 -13.18
N ALA A 193 -12.87 16.71 -13.77
CA ALA A 193 -12.76 17.13 -15.17
C ALA A 193 -13.38 16.13 -16.13
N GLU A 194 -13.16 14.83 -15.93
CA GLU A 194 -13.80 13.78 -16.74
C GLU A 194 -15.34 13.80 -16.66
N ARG A 195 -15.89 14.01 -15.45
CA ARG A 195 -17.35 14.12 -15.28
C ARG A 195 -17.94 15.31 -16.02
N VAL A 196 -17.26 16.45 -15.98
CA VAL A 196 -17.67 17.66 -16.70
C VAL A 196 -17.61 17.43 -18.21
N ALA A 197 -16.51 16.87 -18.70
CA ALA A 197 -16.33 16.55 -20.13
C ALA A 197 -17.36 15.53 -20.62
N GLY A 198 -17.78 14.58 -19.77
CA GLY A 198 -18.85 13.60 -20.06
C GLY A 198 -20.27 14.15 -19.97
N GLY A 199 -20.45 15.48 -19.83
CA GLY A 199 -21.77 16.13 -19.79
C GLY A 199 -22.58 15.85 -18.52
N GLN A 200 -21.99 15.26 -17.50
CA GLN A 200 -22.64 15.04 -16.21
C GLN A 200 -22.71 16.35 -15.43
N ARG A 201 -23.87 17.01 -15.51
CA ARG A 201 -24.15 18.19 -14.66
C ARG A 201 -24.19 17.80 -13.18
N PRO A 202 -23.66 18.63 -12.27
CA PRO A 202 -23.79 18.41 -10.85
C PRO A 202 -25.28 18.26 -10.48
N ASN A 203 -25.68 17.11 -9.99
CA ASN A 203 -27.03 16.92 -9.47
C ASN A 203 -27.06 17.46 -8.04
N PRO A 204 -27.81 18.55 -7.76
CA PRO A 204 -27.82 19.19 -6.44
C PRO A 204 -28.33 18.25 -5.35
N VAL A 205 -29.24 17.32 -5.66
CA VAL A 205 -29.73 16.32 -4.71
C VAL A 205 -28.62 15.31 -4.35
N ARG A 206 -27.82 14.87 -5.34
CA ARG A 206 -26.63 14.02 -5.07
C ARG A 206 -25.57 14.79 -4.31
N MET A 207 -25.46 16.10 -4.50
CA MET A 207 -24.52 16.94 -3.77
C MET A 207 -24.95 17.11 -2.32
N LEU A 208 -26.24 17.29 -2.03
CA LEU A 208 -26.82 17.31 -0.68
C LEU A 208 -26.71 15.93 -0.01
N GLN A 209 -26.98 14.84 -0.73
CA GLN A 209 -26.75 13.48 -0.23
C GLN A 209 -25.27 13.20 0.04
N TYR A 210 -24.37 13.76 -0.76
CA TYR A 210 -22.92 13.64 -0.55
C TYR A 210 -22.48 14.42 0.69
N VAL A 211 -23.04 15.63 0.92
CA VAL A 211 -22.79 16.44 2.12
C VAL A 211 -23.41 15.77 3.36
N ALA A 212 -24.62 15.25 3.27
CA ALA A 212 -25.27 14.51 4.36
C ALA A 212 -24.56 13.19 4.70
N ARG A 213 -23.97 12.50 3.71
CA ARG A 213 -23.18 11.29 3.89
C ARG A 213 -21.72 11.53 4.27
N GLN A 214 -21.27 12.79 4.39
CA GLN A 214 -19.94 13.09 4.92
C GLN A 214 -19.74 12.61 6.37
N HIS A 215 -20.83 12.33 7.09
CA HIS A 215 -20.80 11.74 8.42
C HIS A 215 -20.74 10.19 8.41
N GLU A 216 -21.08 9.54 7.31
CA GLU A 216 -20.76 8.13 7.11
C GLU A 216 -19.34 8.07 6.53
N LEU A 217 -18.39 7.63 7.34
CA LEU A 217 -16.98 7.38 7.02
C LEU A 217 -16.85 6.38 5.83
N THR A 218 -17.28 6.76 4.65
CA THR A 218 -16.95 6.05 3.44
C THR A 218 -15.52 6.41 3.10
N SER A 219 -14.62 5.48 3.32
CA SER A 219 -13.19 5.56 3.03
C SER A 219 -12.93 6.36 1.75
N ARG A 220 -12.37 7.56 1.89
CA ARG A 220 -11.93 8.40 0.78
C ARG A 220 -10.58 7.91 0.23
N ASN A 221 -10.21 6.68 0.50
CA ASN A 221 -8.97 6.09 0.03
C ASN A 221 -8.93 6.17 -1.50
N THR A 222 -8.05 7.02 -2.00
CA THR A 222 -7.87 7.30 -3.44
C THR A 222 -7.67 6.03 -4.25
N ALA A 223 -6.94 5.04 -3.69
CA ALA A 223 -6.65 3.79 -4.36
C ALA A 223 -7.88 2.88 -4.56
N THR A 224 -8.93 3.04 -3.76
CA THR A 224 -10.20 2.31 -3.93
C THR A 224 -11.26 3.14 -4.62
N THR A 225 -11.22 4.47 -4.47
CA THR A 225 -12.23 5.37 -5.03
C THR A 225 -11.98 5.69 -6.50
N TYR A 226 -10.71 5.82 -6.91
CA TYR A 226 -10.29 6.21 -8.24
C TYR A 226 -9.25 5.26 -8.85
N PRO A 227 -9.43 3.93 -8.79
CA PRO A 227 -8.41 2.98 -9.25
C PRO A 227 -8.13 3.09 -10.74
N ASP A 228 -9.15 3.37 -11.55
CA ASP A 228 -9.05 3.57 -12.99
C ASP A 228 -8.18 4.77 -13.37
N LEU A 229 -8.32 5.89 -12.65
CA LEU A 229 -7.50 7.08 -12.87
C LEU A 229 -6.05 6.86 -12.46
N LEU A 230 -5.84 6.16 -11.37
CA LEU A 230 -4.52 5.81 -10.88
C LEU A 230 -3.78 4.89 -11.85
N LEU A 231 -4.44 3.82 -12.33
CA LEU A 231 -3.86 2.88 -13.31
C LEU A 231 -3.47 3.59 -14.61
N ARG A 232 -4.34 4.47 -15.16
CA ARG A 232 -4.02 5.27 -16.35
C ARG A 232 -2.84 6.23 -16.15
N ARG A 233 -2.53 6.60 -14.92
CA ARG A 233 -1.38 7.45 -14.56
C ARG A 233 -0.13 6.67 -14.18
N GLY A 234 -0.13 5.36 -14.37
CA GLY A 234 1.02 4.52 -14.11
C GLY A 234 1.12 3.95 -12.69
N MET A 235 0.01 3.93 -11.92
CA MET A 235 -0.03 3.21 -10.64
C MET A 235 0.25 1.72 -10.90
N PRO A 236 1.31 1.16 -10.32
CA PRO A 236 1.67 -0.23 -10.58
C PRO A 236 0.92 -1.24 -9.72
N PHE A 237 0.00 -0.80 -8.88
CA PHE A 237 -0.73 -1.68 -7.98
C PHE A 237 -2.22 -1.46 -8.00
N LEU A 238 -2.96 -2.55 -7.80
CA LEU A 238 -4.39 -2.56 -7.58
C LEU A 238 -4.66 -3.01 -6.14
N LYS A 239 -5.60 -2.36 -5.43
CA LYS A 239 -6.02 -2.83 -4.11
C LYS A 239 -6.70 -4.19 -4.21
N LEU A 240 -6.23 -5.17 -3.43
CA LEU A 240 -6.75 -6.53 -3.39
C LEU A 240 -8.26 -6.57 -3.09
N SER A 241 -8.75 -5.64 -2.25
CA SER A 241 -10.17 -5.53 -1.93
C SER A 241 -11.06 -5.30 -3.14
N LEU A 242 -10.57 -4.66 -4.21
CA LEU A 242 -11.34 -4.41 -5.43
C LEU A 242 -11.65 -5.67 -6.23
N LEU A 243 -10.99 -6.80 -5.94
CA LEU A 243 -11.28 -8.08 -6.57
C LEU A 243 -12.54 -8.76 -6.01
N HIS A 244 -13.04 -8.30 -4.84
CA HIS A 244 -14.20 -8.91 -4.18
C HIS A 244 -15.19 -7.89 -3.58
N GLN A 245 -14.84 -6.61 -3.59
CA GLN A 245 -15.70 -5.52 -3.11
C GLN A 245 -15.83 -4.44 -4.17
N PRO A 246 -17.05 -4.09 -4.58
CA PRO A 246 -17.25 -3.02 -5.53
C PRO A 246 -16.92 -1.65 -4.92
N SER A 247 -16.44 -0.76 -5.76
CA SER A 247 -16.25 0.66 -5.43
C SER A 247 -17.02 1.55 -6.43
N PRO A 248 -17.12 2.87 -6.17
CA PRO A 248 -17.90 3.76 -7.06
C PRO A 248 -17.46 3.75 -8.53
N ARG A 249 -16.20 3.37 -8.81
CA ARG A 249 -15.62 3.37 -10.16
C ARG A 249 -15.05 2.00 -10.57
N CYS A 250 -15.24 0.97 -9.77
CA CYS A 250 -14.70 -0.35 -10.05
C CYS A 250 -15.61 -1.46 -9.52
N THR A 251 -16.04 -2.34 -10.42
CA THR A 251 -16.60 -3.64 -10.05
C THR A 251 -15.49 -4.69 -10.02
N PRO A 252 -15.65 -5.83 -9.29
CA PRO A 252 -14.68 -6.91 -9.32
C PRO A 252 -14.40 -7.42 -10.74
N ALA A 253 -15.40 -7.53 -11.60
CA ALA A 253 -15.22 -7.91 -12.99
C ALA A 253 -14.31 -6.95 -13.76
N LEU A 254 -14.47 -5.63 -13.55
CA LEU A 254 -13.63 -4.61 -14.15
C LEU A 254 -12.19 -4.69 -13.61
N ALA A 255 -12.02 -4.90 -12.30
CA ALA A 255 -10.70 -5.09 -11.69
C ALA A 255 -9.95 -6.27 -12.32
N PHE A 256 -10.62 -7.42 -12.50
CA PHE A 256 -10.05 -8.56 -13.21
C PHE A 256 -9.76 -8.28 -14.67
N GLY A 257 -10.58 -7.44 -15.34
CA GLY A 257 -10.32 -6.96 -16.70
C GLY A 257 -8.98 -6.19 -16.80
N TRP A 258 -8.68 -5.32 -15.84
CA TRP A 258 -7.41 -4.60 -15.79
C TRP A 258 -6.22 -5.52 -15.51
N LEU A 259 -6.37 -6.51 -14.60
CA LEU A 259 -5.33 -7.51 -14.39
C LEU A 259 -5.02 -8.30 -15.65
N ALA A 260 -6.05 -8.66 -16.44
CA ALA A 260 -5.89 -9.40 -17.68
C ALA A 260 -5.15 -8.61 -18.77
N GLN A 261 -5.19 -7.27 -18.73
CA GLN A 261 -4.49 -6.38 -19.65
C GLN A 261 -3.11 -5.94 -19.16
N SER A 262 -2.70 -6.37 -17.96
CA SER A 262 -1.43 -6.01 -17.34
C SER A 262 -0.31 -7.02 -17.64
N THR A 263 0.89 -6.72 -17.13
CA THR A 263 2.04 -7.64 -17.19
C THR A 263 1.99 -8.78 -16.17
N LEU A 264 0.93 -8.86 -15.36
CA LEU A 264 0.80 -9.91 -14.34
C LEU A 264 0.68 -11.30 -15.02
N PRO A 265 1.47 -12.30 -14.63
CA PRO A 265 1.41 -13.65 -15.21
C PRO A 265 0.01 -14.27 -15.17
N VAL A 266 -0.35 -14.99 -16.22
CA VAL A 266 -1.70 -15.59 -16.37
C VAL A 266 -2.02 -16.57 -15.24
N GLU A 267 -1.03 -17.30 -14.75
CA GLU A 267 -1.16 -18.23 -13.65
C GLU A 267 -1.58 -17.52 -12.35
N ILE A 268 -1.00 -16.36 -12.09
CA ILE A 268 -1.35 -15.51 -10.93
C ILE A 268 -2.75 -14.93 -11.11
N GLN A 269 -3.10 -14.50 -12.32
CA GLN A 269 -4.47 -14.00 -12.60
C GLN A 269 -5.52 -15.10 -12.36
N GLN A 270 -5.25 -16.33 -12.78
CA GLN A 270 -6.12 -17.50 -12.57
C GLN A 270 -6.21 -17.86 -11.08
N GLU A 271 -5.08 -17.80 -10.35
CA GLU A 271 -5.07 -18.00 -8.90
C GLU A 271 -5.94 -16.96 -8.19
N LEU A 272 -5.79 -15.68 -8.53
CA LEU A 272 -6.59 -14.60 -7.94
C LEU A 272 -8.09 -14.78 -8.23
N ARG A 273 -8.48 -15.25 -9.42
CA ARG A 273 -9.88 -15.57 -9.73
C ARG A 273 -10.44 -16.71 -8.86
N ARG A 274 -9.60 -17.70 -8.53
CA ARG A 274 -9.99 -18.80 -7.61
C ARG A 274 -10.12 -18.33 -6.17
N LEU A 275 -9.21 -17.46 -5.72
CA LEU A 275 -9.22 -16.91 -4.35
C LEU A 275 -10.33 -15.90 -4.12
N TYR A 276 -10.73 -15.15 -5.17
CA TYR A 276 -11.72 -14.08 -5.13
C TYR A 276 -12.75 -14.28 -6.26
N PRO A 277 -13.62 -15.29 -6.17
CA PRO A 277 -14.62 -15.55 -7.20
C PRO A 277 -15.56 -14.36 -7.29
N VAL A 278 -15.82 -13.93 -8.55
CA VAL A 278 -16.82 -12.91 -8.84
C VAL A 278 -18.18 -13.61 -8.85
N ALA A 279 -19.10 -13.18 -7.98
CA ALA A 279 -20.47 -13.69 -7.92
C ALA A 279 -21.26 -13.30 -9.16
#